data_e77d4b21a1db8f0117a6c39e1fd20fe3
#
_entry.id   e77d4b21a1db8f0117a6c39e1fd20fe3
#
_cell.length_a   1.000
_cell.length_b   1.000
_cell.length_c   1.000
_cell.angle_alpha   90.00
_cell.angle_beta   90.00
_cell.angle_gamma   90.00
#
_symmetry.space_group_name_H-M   'P 1'
#
loop_
_entity.id
_entity.type
_entity.pdbx_description
1 polymer ?
#
loop_
_entity_poly.entity_id
_entity_poly.type
_entity_poly.pdbx_seq_one_letter_code
_entity_poly.pdbx_strand_id
1 'polypeptide(L)'
;LEAQDWTDMLYRMYVRYAEKKDWKVTVLDVVPGEGIGLDKATIQIEGRNAFGMLKSESGVHRLVRISPTDDKKRRHTTFAGVEVLPVLPDDIEVDLNPADVRVDVYRSSGPGGQCVNTTDSAVRLTHIPTNIVVTCQNEKSQLQNKEAAFKVLRAKLYELEEQKRAEELAQLRGERMENTFGSQIRNYVLYPYQLVKDVRSGIETGNVDAVLDGELEEFVIGYHKWRVSQ
;
A
#
# COMPACT_ATOMS: atom_id res chain seq x y z
N LEU A 1 13.84 7.00 9.07
CA LEU A 1 14.62 6.98 7.80
C LEU A 1 14.61 5.62 7.13
N GLU A 2 14.88 4.52 7.88
CA GLU A 2 14.87 3.17 7.30
C GLU A 2 13.50 2.77 6.75
N ALA A 3 12.43 3.03 7.50
CA ALA A 3 11.08 2.71 7.05
C ALA A 3 10.69 3.51 5.80
N GLN A 4 11.14 4.75 5.72
CA GLN A 4 10.88 5.61 4.56
C GLN A 4 11.64 5.13 3.32
N ASP A 5 12.88 4.67 3.49
CA ASP A 5 13.63 4.06 2.38
C ASP A 5 12.99 2.75 1.93
N TRP A 6 12.55 1.92 2.87
CA TRP A 6 11.85 0.66 2.56
C TRP A 6 10.54 0.92 1.80
N THR A 7 9.78 1.93 2.19
CA THR A 7 8.56 2.32 1.49
C THR A 7 8.85 2.70 0.03
N ASP A 8 9.92 3.46 -0.20
CA ASP A 8 10.35 3.82 -1.57
C ASP A 8 10.77 2.58 -2.38
N MET A 9 11.48 1.64 -1.77
CA MET A 9 11.86 0.39 -2.41
C MET A 9 10.64 -0.42 -2.84
N LEU A 10 9.65 -0.56 -1.97
CA LEU A 10 8.39 -1.24 -2.29
C LEU A 10 7.62 -0.52 -3.39
N TYR A 11 7.54 0.80 -3.32
CA TYR A 11 6.89 1.62 -4.34
C TYR A 11 7.49 1.34 -5.72
N ARG A 12 8.81 1.38 -5.84
CA ARG A 12 9.50 1.08 -7.10
C ARG A 12 9.30 -0.35 -7.56
N MET A 13 9.30 -1.29 -6.63
CA MET A 13 9.06 -2.70 -6.92
C MET A 13 7.69 -2.92 -7.59
N TYR A 14 6.64 -2.33 -7.03
CA TYR A 14 5.28 -2.48 -7.57
C TYR A 14 5.08 -1.74 -8.88
N VAL A 15 5.67 -0.57 -9.04
CA VAL A 15 5.64 0.15 -10.31
C VAL A 15 6.29 -0.69 -11.42
N ARG A 16 7.44 -1.29 -11.15
CA ARG A 16 8.14 -2.16 -12.11
C ARG A 16 7.37 -3.44 -12.42
N TYR A 17 6.74 -4.03 -11.40
CA TYR A 17 5.88 -5.20 -11.63
C TYR A 17 4.71 -4.84 -12.55
N ALA A 18 4.04 -3.74 -12.29
CA ALA A 18 2.95 -3.27 -13.13
C ALA A 18 3.39 -3.01 -14.58
N GLU A 19 4.56 -2.40 -14.76
CA GLU A 19 5.15 -2.19 -16.09
C GLU A 19 5.40 -3.50 -16.81
N LYS A 20 5.94 -4.51 -16.13
CA LYS A 20 6.17 -5.84 -16.69
C LYS A 20 4.88 -6.56 -17.10
N LYS A 21 3.78 -6.22 -16.44
CA LYS A 21 2.45 -6.76 -16.76
C LYS A 21 1.72 -5.92 -17.82
N ASP A 22 2.32 -4.86 -18.32
CA ASP A 22 1.69 -3.89 -19.21
C ASP A 22 0.44 -3.24 -18.60
N TRP A 23 0.44 -3.07 -17.29
CA TRP A 23 -0.61 -2.35 -16.59
C TRP A 23 -0.29 -0.87 -16.51
N LYS A 24 -1.33 -0.05 -16.57
CA LYS A 24 -1.18 1.41 -16.45
C LYS A 24 -1.04 1.80 -14.98
N VAL A 25 -0.04 2.64 -14.68
CA VAL A 25 0.19 3.17 -13.34
C VAL A 25 -0.09 4.67 -13.33
N THR A 26 -0.90 5.11 -12.37
CA THR A 26 -1.16 6.52 -12.10
C THR A 26 -0.81 6.81 -10.65
N VAL A 27 0.04 7.82 -10.42
CA VAL A 27 0.39 8.23 -9.07
C VAL A 27 -0.74 9.13 -8.54
N LEU A 28 -1.38 8.71 -7.44
CA LEU A 28 -2.45 9.49 -6.81
C LEU A 28 -1.91 10.41 -5.72
N ASP A 29 -0.96 9.92 -4.94
CA ASP A 29 -0.36 10.69 -3.85
C ASP A 29 1.03 10.15 -3.51
N VAL A 30 1.97 11.05 -3.26
CA VAL A 30 3.30 10.72 -2.80
C VAL A 30 3.69 11.73 -1.73
N VAL A 31 4.04 11.23 -0.55
CA VAL A 31 4.54 12.04 0.55
C VAL A 31 6.02 11.72 0.75
N PRO A 32 6.93 12.65 0.46
CA PRO A 32 8.36 12.42 0.65
C PRO A 32 8.71 12.20 2.12
N GLY A 33 9.73 11.38 2.35
CA GLY A 33 10.29 11.17 3.68
C GLY A 33 11.19 12.34 4.12
N GLU A 34 11.62 12.28 5.36
CA GLU A 34 12.56 13.24 5.92
C GLU A 34 13.98 12.89 5.47
N GLY A 35 14.43 13.54 4.41
CA GLY A 35 15.78 13.35 3.86
C GLY A 35 15.85 12.31 2.76
N ILE A 36 15.35 11.10 2.97
CA ILE A 36 15.35 10.04 1.98
C ILE A 36 13.99 9.32 1.94
N GLY A 37 13.73 8.65 0.83
CA GLY A 37 12.61 7.75 0.68
C GLY A 37 11.25 8.42 0.67
N LEU A 38 10.23 7.65 1.01
CA LEU A 38 8.82 8.06 1.01
C LEU A 38 8.18 7.71 2.35
N ASP A 39 7.44 8.66 2.90
CA ASP A 39 6.59 8.40 4.07
C ASP A 39 5.35 7.59 3.66
N LYS A 40 4.79 7.90 2.51
CA LYS A 40 3.60 7.25 1.97
C LYS A 40 3.58 7.39 0.45
N ALA A 41 3.04 6.39 -0.23
CA ALA A 41 2.72 6.48 -1.66
C ALA A 41 1.39 5.78 -1.92
N THR A 42 0.57 6.38 -2.78
CA THR A 42 -0.67 5.81 -3.25
C THR A 42 -0.66 5.82 -4.78
N ILE A 43 -0.75 4.64 -5.38
CA ILE A 43 -0.78 4.50 -6.84
C ILE A 43 -2.04 3.75 -7.25
N GLN A 44 -2.55 4.09 -8.43
CA GLN A 44 -3.63 3.36 -9.07
C GLN A 44 -3.04 2.52 -10.20
N ILE A 45 -3.34 1.24 -10.20
CA ILE A 45 -2.89 0.29 -11.20
C ILE A 45 -4.11 -0.22 -11.97
N GLU A 46 -4.11 -0.04 -13.28
CA GLU A 46 -5.20 -0.45 -14.15
C GLU A 46 -4.72 -1.54 -15.10
N GLY A 47 -5.40 -2.67 -15.07
CA GLY A 47 -5.08 -3.79 -15.94
C GLY A 47 -5.98 -4.98 -15.69
N ARG A 48 -5.92 -5.94 -16.62
CA ARG A 48 -6.72 -7.15 -16.51
C ARG A 48 -6.32 -7.96 -15.27
N ASN A 49 -7.30 -8.22 -14.41
CA ASN A 49 -7.13 -8.96 -13.16
C ASN A 49 -6.15 -8.32 -12.16
N ALA A 50 -5.83 -7.03 -12.31
CA ALA A 50 -4.84 -6.36 -11.47
C ALA A 50 -5.20 -6.45 -9.98
N PHE A 51 -6.42 -6.12 -9.60
CA PHE A 51 -6.85 -6.21 -8.20
C PHE A 51 -6.80 -7.65 -7.68
N GLY A 52 -7.36 -8.60 -8.44
CA GLY A 52 -7.37 -10.01 -8.05
C GLY A 52 -5.98 -10.57 -7.82
N MET A 53 -5.01 -10.18 -8.64
CA MET A 53 -3.62 -10.61 -8.50
C MET A 53 -2.92 -9.89 -7.35
N LEU A 54 -3.01 -8.56 -7.30
CA LEU A 54 -2.26 -7.74 -6.34
C LEU A 54 -2.77 -7.83 -4.91
N LYS A 55 -3.98 -8.30 -4.67
CA LYS A 55 -4.47 -8.46 -3.30
C LYS A 55 -3.63 -9.44 -2.47
N SER A 56 -2.84 -10.30 -3.13
CA SER A 56 -1.84 -11.13 -2.47
C SER A 56 -0.77 -10.31 -1.73
N GLU A 57 -0.57 -9.06 -2.12
CA GLU A 57 0.47 -8.18 -1.59
C GLU A 57 0.04 -7.38 -0.37
N SER A 58 -1.23 -7.42 -0.03
CA SER A 58 -1.79 -6.70 1.12
C SER A 58 -1.29 -7.30 2.44
N GLY A 59 -0.67 -6.50 3.27
CA GLY A 59 -0.12 -6.93 4.55
C GLY A 59 1.19 -6.23 4.89
N VAL A 60 1.91 -6.77 5.86
CA VAL A 60 3.17 -6.21 6.33
C VAL A 60 4.35 -6.92 5.65
N HIS A 61 5.25 -6.13 5.11
CA HIS A 61 6.49 -6.58 4.46
C HIS A 61 7.69 -6.25 5.34
N ARG A 62 8.52 -7.25 5.62
CA ARG A 62 9.66 -7.13 6.53
C ARG A 62 10.96 -7.12 5.75
N LEU A 63 11.82 -6.14 6.02
CA LEU A 63 13.14 -5.99 5.42
C LEU A 63 14.23 -6.19 6.48
N VAL A 64 15.20 -7.02 6.20
CA VAL A 64 16.40 -7.21 7.05
C VAL A 64 17.64 -6.95 6.19
N ARG A 65 18.40 -5.93 6.56
CA ARG A 65 19.64 -5.57 5.84
C ARG A 65 20.58 -4.77 6.71
N ILE A 66 21.80 -4.57 6.22
CA ILE A 66 22.67 -3.51 6.73
C ILE A 66 22.10 -2.18 6.24
N SER A 67 21.79 -1.29 7.16
CA SER A 67 21.21 0.00 6.81
C SER A 67 22.24 0.89 6.10
N PRO A 68 21.96 1.41 4.89
CA PRO A 68 22.84 2.35 4.22
C PRO A 68 22.87 3.73 4.91
N THR A 69 21.94 3.99 5.82
CA THR A 69 21.85 5.25 6.58
C THR A 69 22.48 5.15 7.96
N ASP A 70 22.97 3.98 8.35
CA ASP A 70 23.63 3.77 9.63
C ASP A 70 25.15 3.81 9.46
N ASP A 71 25.80 4.81 10.03
CA ASP A 71 27.25 4.98 9.98
C ASP A 71 28.01 3.80 10.61
N LYS A 72 27.38 3.12 11.57
CA LYS A 72 27.92 1.93 12.23
C LYS A 72 27.68 0.63 11.45
N LYS A 73 27.01 0.69 10.32
CA LYS A 73 26.71 -0.45 9.43
C LYS A 73 26.09 -1.63 10.18
N ARG A 74 25.16 -1.35 11.07
CA ARG A 74 24.43 -2.37 11.81
C ARG A 74 23.29 -2.97 10.96
N ARG A 75 22.96 -4.20 11.29
CA ARG A 75 21.78 -4.86 10.72
C ARG A 75 20.51 -4.27 11.32
N HIS A 76 19.57 -3.89 10.45
CA HIS A 76 18.27 -3.36 10.87
C HIS A 76 17.14 -4.23 10.32
N THR A 77 16.07 -4.31 11.09
CA THR A 77 14.80 -4.91 10.68
C THR A 77 13.76 -3.80 10.57
N THR A 78 13.12 -3.72 9.41
CA THR A 78 12.18 -2.64 9.10
C THR A 78 10.89 -3.24 8.55
N PHE A 79 9.77 -2.62 8.87
CA PHE A 79 8.45 -3.04 8.41
C PHE A 79 7.78 -1.94 7.61
N ALA A 80 7.03 -2.32 6.58
CA ALA A 80 6.16 -1.42 5.83
C ALA A 80 4.85 -2.13 5.50
N GLY A 81 3.75 -1.40 5.59
CA GLY A 81 2.43 -1.91 5.26
C GLY A 81 2.07 -1.65 3.81
N VAL A 82 1.50 -2.62 3.15
CA VAL A 82 0.91 -2.49 1.82
C VAL A 82 -0.58 -2.75 1.94
N GLU A 83 -1.37 -1.81 1.43
CA GLU A 83 -2.83 -1.93 1.37
C GLU A 83 -3.27 -1.94 -0.08
N VAL A 84 -4.02 -2.95 -0.48
CA VAL A 84 -4.54 -3.10 -1.84
C VAL A 84 -6.05 -2.96 -1.81
N LEU A 85 -6.56 -1.96 -2.54
CA LEU A 85 -7.97 -1.61 -2.58
C LEU A 85 -8.48 -1.66 -4.02
N PRO A 86 -9.74 -2.09 -4.25
CA PRO A 86 -10.31 -2.01 -5.59
C PRO A 86 -10.63 -0.57 -5.97
N VAL A 87 -10.50 -0.24 -7.25
CA VAL A 87 -11.09 0.98 -7.81
C VAL A 87 -12.54 0.68 -8.14
N LEU A 88 -13.45 1.42 -7.51
CA LEU A 88 -14.87 1.16 -7.66
C LEU A 88 -15.43 1.91 -8.87
N PRO A 89 -16.28 1.24 -9.68
CA PRO A 89 -17.10 1.96 -10.65
C PRO A 89 -18.01 2.98 -9.99
N ASP A 90 -18.35 4.06 -10.68
CA ASP A 90 -19.20 5.14 -10.15
C ASP A 90 -20.62 4.67 -9.80
N ASP A 91 -21.07 3.55 -10.38
CA ASP A 91 -22.39 2.96 -10.15
C ASP A 91 -22.47 2.07 -8.91
N ILE A 92 -21.34 1.76 -8.25
CA ILE A 92 -21.35 1.02 -6.99
C ILE A 92 -21.71 1.98 -5.85
N GLU A 93 -22.80 1.66 -5.14
CA GLU A 93 -23.20 2.41 -3.97
C GLU A 93 -22.31 2.11 -2.79
N VAL A 94 -21.76 3.17 -2.21
CA VAL A 94 -21.07 3.13 -0.93
C VAL A 94 -21.79 4.11 -0.03
N ASP A 95 -22.09 3.67 1.20
CA ASP A 95 -22.73 4.54 2.19
C ASP A 95 -21.73 5.60 2.68
N LEU A 96 -21.64 6.68 1.92
CA LEU A 96 -20.78 7.81 2.21
C LEU A 96 -21.62 9.09 2.20
N ASN A 97 -21.99 9.54 3.40
CA ASN A 97 -22.67 10.82 3.57
C ASN A 97 -21.62 11.93 3.72
N PRO A 98 -21.58 12.91 2.82
CA PRO A 98 -20.62 14.02 2.92
C PRO A 98 -20.67 14.77 4.25
N ALA A 99 -21.82 14.79 4.93
CA ALA A 99 -21.96 15.40 6.25
C ALA A 99 -21.15 14.68 7.34
N ASP A 100 -20.82 13.40 7.14
CA ASP A 100 -19.99 12.61 8.05
C ASP A 100 -18.49 12.79 7.81
N VAL A 101 -18.10 13.57 6.81
CA VAL A 101 -16.71 13.79 6.44
C VAL A 101 -16.29 15.20 6.80
N ARG A 102 -15.29 15.27 7.68
CA ARG A 102 -14.63 16.54 7.98
C ARG A 102 -13.53 16.79 6.95
N VAL A 103 -13.55 17.96 6.34
CA VAL A 103 -12.57 18.38 5.35
C VAL A 103 -11.66 19.44 5.95
N ASP A 104 -10.37 19.16 6.05
CA ASP A 104 -9.36 20.13 6.49
C ASP A 104 -8.42 20.42 5.32
N VAL A 105 -8.11 21.69 5.12
CA VAL A 105 -7.16 22.17 4.13
C VAL A 105 -5.94 22.68 4.86
N TYR A 106 -4.75 22.30 4.38
CA TYR A 106 -3.49 22.67 5.00
C TYR A 106 -2.40 22.83 3.95
N ARG A 107 -1.25 23.35 4.37
CA ARG A 107 -0.06 23.38 3.52
C ARG A 107 0.55 22.01 3.43
N SER A 108 0.91 21.62 2.23
CA SER A 108 1.69 20.40 2.05
C SER A 108 2.99 20.48 2.84
N SER A 109 3.31 19.42 3.59
CA SER A 109 4.54 19.29 4.34
C SER A 109 5.50 18.36 3.61
N GLY A 110 6.78 18.63 3.75
CA GLY A 110 7.85 17.79 3.23
C GLY A 110 9.17 18.43 3.54
N PRO A 111 10.28 17.69 3.53
CA PRO A 111 11.59 18.28 3.72
C PRO A 111 11.86 19.31 2.63
N GLY A 112 12.39 20.44 3.01
CA GLY A 112 12.65 21.57 2.12
C GLY A 112 13.38 21.15 0.86
N GLY A 113 12.80 21.45 -0.28
CA GLY A 113 13.34 21.20 -1.58
C GLY A 113 12.48 21.89 -2.63
N GLN A 114 12.99 22.04 -3.83
CA GLN A 114 12.28 22.74 -4.90
C GLN A 114 10.98 22.03 -5.32
N CYS A 115 10.81 20.76 -4.93
CA CYS A 115 9.64 19.96 -5.27
C CYS A 115 8.53 20.05 -4.20
N VAL A 116 8.77 20.72 -3.09
CA VAL A 116 7.79 20.87 -2.02
C VAL A 116 6.81 21.96 -2.42
N ASN A 117 5.55 21.56 -2.58
CA ASN A 117 4.48 22.51 -2.84
C ASN A 117 4.09 23.19 -1.53
N THR A 118 4.35 24.49 -1.42
CA THR A 118 4.02 25.29 -0.24
C THR A 118 2.64 25.92 -0.30
N THR A 119 1.82 25.59 -1.29
CA THR A 119 0.47 26.12 -1.41
C THR A 119 -0.49 25.39 -0.46
N ASP A 120 -1.56 26.08 -0.04
CA ASP A 120 -2.61 25.53 0.83
C ASP A 120 -3.57 24.62 0.03
N SER A 121 -3.01 23.63 -0.68
CA SER A 121 -3.78 22.72 -1.54
C SER A 121 -3.94 21.33 -0.97
N ALA A 122 -3.20 20.99 0.09
CA ALA A 122 -3.30 19.68 0.73
C ALA A 122 -4.62 19.54 1.46
N VAL A 123 -5.21 18.35 1.34
CA VAL A 123 -6.54 18.05 1.91
C VAL A 123 -6.45 16.84 2.83
N ARG A 124 -7.09 16.93 3.97
CA ARG A 124 -7.32 15.81 4.88
C ARG A 124 -8.82 15.59 5.02
N LEU A 125 -9.26 14.37 4.73
CA LEU A 125 -10.62 13.92 4.99
C LEU A 125 -10.62 13.04 6.23
N THR A 126 -11.56 13.28 7.14
CA THR A 126 -11.79 12.42 8.29
C THR A 126 -13.24 11.94 8.24
N HIS A 127 -13.43 10.65 8.08
CA HIS A 127 -14.76 10.04 8.18
C HIS A 127 -15.06 9.81 9.64
N ILE A 128 -15.95 10.63 10.22
CA ILE A 128 -16.21 10.69 11.67
C ILE A 128 -16.68 9.35 12.24
N PRO A 129 -17.65 8.64 11.60
CA PRO A 129 -18.15 7.38 12.16
C PRO A 129 -17.11 6.28 12.26
N THR A 130 -16.16 6.19 11.33
CA THR A 130 -15.13 5.14 11.29
C THR A 130 -13.76 5.62 11.72
N ASN A 131 -13.57 6.92 11.87
CA ASN A 131 -12.29 7.57 12.15
C ASN A 131 -11.20 7.29 11.08
N ILE A 132 -11.61 6.93 9.87
CA ILE A 132 -10.70 6.75 8.74
C ILE A 132 -10.25 8.14 8.26
N VAL A 133 -8.94 8.31 8.10
CA VAL A 133 -8.32 9.55 7.65
C VAL A 133 -7.64 9.31 6.30
N VAL A 134 -7.90 10.19 5.34
CA VAL A 134 -7.26 10.19 4.03
C VAL A 134 -6.66 11.56 3.77
N THR A 135 -5.40 11.61 3.38
CA THR A 135 -4.69 12.84 3.03
C THR A 135 -4.25 12.81 1.59
N CYS A 136 -4.28 13.95 0.93
CA CYS A 136 -3.78 14.09 -0.44
C CYS A 136 -3.14 15.47 -0.63
N GLN A 137 -1.91 15.50 -1.17
CA GLN A 137 -1.15 16.74 -1.42
C GLN A 137 -0.42 16.75 -2.75
N ASN A 138 -0.65 15.73 -3.59
CA ASN A 138 0.10 15.54 -4.84
C ASN A 138 -0.18 16.62 -5.90
N GLU A 139 -1.41 17.12 -5.94
CA GLU A 139 -1.83 18.10 -6.92
C GLU A 139 -1.70 19.53 -6.39
N LYS A 140 -1.57 20.50 -7.31
CA LYS A 140 -1.54 21.91 -6.95
C LYS A 140 -2.93 22.48 -6.67
N SER A 141 -3.97 21.83 -7.16
CA SER A 141 -5.36 22.24 -6.97
C SER A 141 -5.96 21.56 -5.75
N GLN A 142 -6.51 22.35 -4.85
CA GLN A 142 -7.27 21.88 -3.70
C GLN A 142 -8.45 20.98 -4.12
N LEU A 143 -9.15 21.35 -5.20
CA LEU A 143 -10.28 20.58 -5.71
C LEU A 143 -9.84 19.20 -6.18
N GLN A 144 -8.73 19.11 -6.93
CA GLN A 144 -8.20 17.83 -7.39
C GLN A 144 -7.74 16.95 -6.25
N ASN A 145 -7.10 17.52 -5.23
CA ASN A 145 -6.71 16.78 -4.02
C ASN A 145 -7.93 16.28 -3.26
N LYS A 146 -8.98 17.08 -3.16
CA LYS A 146 -10.24 16.68 -2.52
C LYS A 146 -10.91 15.54 -3.26
N GLU A 147 -11.00 15.60 -4.57
CA GLU A 147 -11.56 14.53 -5.40
C GLU A 147 -10.77 13.22 -5.27
N ALA A 148 -9.45 13.30 -5.33
CA ALA A 148 -8.58 12.14 -5.15
C ALA A 148 -8.74 11.53 -3.75
N ALA A 149 -8.81 12.36 -2.72
CA ALA A 149 -8.99 11.91 -1.35
C ALA A 149 -10.36 11.23 -1.15
N PHE A 150 -11.44 11.78 -1.71
CA PHE A 150 -12.77 11.16 -1.66
C PHE A 150 -12.80 9.81 -2.37
N LYS A 151 -12.13 9.69 -3.49
CA LYS A 151 -12.02 8.41 -4.21
C LYS A 151 -11.37 7.33 -3.35
N VAL A 152 -10.29 7.67 -2.66
CA VAL A 152 -9.60 6.73 -1.75
C VAL A 152 -10.48 6.43 -0.54
N LEU A 153 -11.11 7.42 0.05
CA LEU A 153 -12.02 7.22 1.19
C LEU A 153 -13.16 6.28 0.83
N ARG A 154 -13.78 6.48 -0.33
CA ARG A 154 -14.85 5.63 -0.82
C ARG A 154 -14.40 4.16 -0.96
N ALA A 155 -13.22 3.93 -1.52
CA ALA A 155 -12.65 2.59 -1.66
C ALA A 155 -12.37 1.96 -0.28
N LYS A 156 -11.86 2.72 0.67
CA LYS A 156 -11.62 2.23 2.04
C LYS A 156 -12.91 1.85 2.76
N LEU A 157 -13.95 2.65 2.64
CA LEU A 157 -15.25 2.35 3.23
C LEU A 157 -15.90 1.10 2.61
N TYR A 158 -15.79 0.96 1.29
CA TYR A 158 -16.27 -0.24 0.60
C TYR A 158 -15.56 -1.50 1.10
N GLU A 159 -14.24 -1.45 1.19
CA GLU A 159 -13.45 -2.58 1.67
C GLU A 159 -13.78 -2.94 3.12
N LEU A 160 -14.00 -1.93 3.96
CA LEU A 160 -14.44 -2.14 5.34
C LEU A 160 -15.79 -2.86 5.41
N GLU A 161 -16.75 -2.50 4.57
CA GLU A 161 -18.05 -3.17 4.49
C GLU A 161 -17.92 -4.61 4.01
N GLU A 162 -17.09 -4.85 2.99
CA GLU A 162 -16.86 -6.20 2.47
C GLU A 162 -16.19 -7.10 3.52
N GLN A 163 -15.24 -6.56 4.30
CA GLN A 163 -14.64 -7.30 5.40
C GLN A 163 -15.67 -7.66 6.48
N LYS A 164 -16.55 -6.73 6.83
CA LYS A 164 -17.61 -7.00 7.81
C LYS A 164 -18.56 -8.10 7.33
N ARG A 165 -18.97 -8.06 6.07
CA ARG A 165 -19.81 -9.11 5.48
C ARG A 165 -19.12 -10.46 5.48
N ALA A 166 -17.83 -10.48 5.12
CA ALA A 166 -17.05 -11.72 5.11
C ALA A 166 -16.89 -12.30 6.51
N GLU A 167 -16.64 -11.46 7.52
CA GLU A 167 -16.57 -11.88 8.93
C GLU A 167 -17.89 -12.44 9.43
N GLU A 168 -19.01 -11.78 9.11
CA GLU A 168 -20.34 -12.27 9.46
C GLU A 168 -20.63 -13.63 8.84
N LEU A 169 -20.30 -13.82 7.56
CA LEU A 169 -20.45 -15.10 6.88
C LEU A 169 -19.55 -16.18 7.49
N ALA A 170 -18.31 -15.84 7.82
CA ALA A 170 -17.38 -16.76 8.46
C ALA A 170 -17.87 -17.18 9.85
N GLN A 171 -18.43 -16.26 10.64
CA GLN A 171 -19.02 -16.57 11.93
C GLN A 171 -20.22 -17.50 11.80
N LEU A 172 -21.08 -17.28 10.80
CA LEU A 172 -22.23 -18.14 10.52
C LEU A 172 -21.82 -19.54 10.11
N ARG A 173 -20.67 -19.69 9.44
CA ARG A 173 -20.09 -20.97 9.02
C ARG A 173 -19.21 -21.62 10.08
N GLY A 174 -18.87 -20.91 11.16
CA GLY A 174 -17.92 -21.36 12.17
C GLY A 174 -16.46 -21.34 11.70
N GLU A 175 -16.16 -20.63 10.64
CA GLU A 175 -14.81 -20.50 10.09
C GLU A 175 -14.03 -19.39 10.81
N ARG A 176 -12.74 -19.62 11.03
CA ARG A 176 -11.82 -18.54 11.43
C ARG A 176 -11.40 -17.76 10.22
N MET A 177 -11.66 -16.45 10.21
CA MET A 177 -11.04 -15.55 9.24
C MET A 177 -9.67 -15.13 9.73
N GLU A 178 -8.66 -15.37 8.88
CA GLU A 178 -7.36 -14.74 9.10
C GLU A 178 -7.47 -13.24 8.79
N ASN A 179 -7.09 -12.43 9.76
CA ASN A 179 -6.94 -11.00 9.52
C ASN A 179 -5.66 -10.79 8.69
N THR A 180 -5.83 -10.71 7.37
CA THR A 180 -4.70 -10.52 6.44
C THR A 180 -4.15 -9.10 6.49
N PHE A 181 -4.94 -8.15 6.99
CA PHE A 181 -4.50 -6.77 7.16
C PHE A 181 -3.69 -6.65 8.46
N GLY A 182 -2.46 -6.20 8.35
CA GLY A 182 -1.55 -6.08 9.48
C GLY A 182 -0.74 -7.33 9.82
N SER A 183 -1.02 -8.48 9.19
CA SER A 183 -0.17 -9.66 9.35
C SER A 183 1.07 -9.56 8.46
N GLN A 184 2.19 -10.07 8.96
CA GLN A 184 3.44 -10.14 8.21
C GLN A 184 3.33 -11.23 7.15
N ILE A 185 3.48 -10.85 5.88
CA ILE A 185 3.26 -11.76 4.76
C ILE A 185 4.54 -12.17 4.05
N ARG A 186 5.57 -11.33 4.05
CA ARG A 186 6.78 -11.59 3.27
C ARG A 186 8.01 -11.02 3.96
N ASN A 187 9.09 -11.81 3.95
CA ASN A 187 10.39 -11.41 4.45
C ASN A 187 11.35 -11.18 3.29
N TYR A 188 12.04 -10.06 3.34
CA TYR A 188 13.10 -9.70 2.39
C TYR A 188 14.39 -9.58 3.20
N VAL A 189 15.28 -10.56 3.06
CA VAL A 189 16.55 -10.59 3.77
C VAL A 189 17.68 -10.34 2.78
N LEU A 190 18.45 -9.29 3.02
CA LEU A 190 19.59 -8.91 2.19
C LEU A 190 20.92 -9.22 2.89
N TYR A 191 20.90 -9.37 4.20
CA TYR A 191 22.06 -9.66 5.02
C TYR A 191 21.62 -10.40 6.30
N PRO A 192 22.32 -11.44 6.77
CA PRO A 192 23.62 -11.96 6.33
C PRO A 192 23.56 -12.94 5.13
N TYR A 193 22.39 -13.22 4.64
CA TYR A 193 22.16 -14.02 3.43
C TYR A 193 21.10 -13.33 2.59
N GLN A 194 20.89 -13.78 1.37
CA GLN A 194 19.88 -13.21 0.48
C GLN A 194 18.73 -14.18 0.29
N LEU A 195 17.53 -13.75 0.69
CA LEU A 195 16.32 -14.56 0.57
C LEU A 195 15.08 -13.65 0.58
N VAL A 196 14.15 -13.92 -0.33
CA VAL A 196 12.78 -13.41 -0.23
C VAL A 196 11.86 -14.62 -0.03
N LYS A 197 11.09 -14.61 1.03
CA LYS A 197 10.18 -15.71 1.37
C LYS A 197 8.80 -15.20 1.76
N ASP A 198 7.78 -15.76 1.12
CA ASP A 198 6.38 -15.57 1.51
C ASP A 198 6.05 -16.53 2.64
N VAL A 199 5.67 -16.02 3.81
CA VAL A 199 5.41 -16.85 4.98
C VAL A 199 4.12 -17.67 4.86
N ARG A 200 3.23 -17.28 3.96
CA ARG A 200 1.95 -17.96 3.73
C ARG A 200 2.12 -19.17 2.80
N SER A 201 2.60 -18.95 1.61
CA SER A 201 2.76 -19.99 0.59
C SER A 201 4.04 -20.80 0.75
N GLY A 202 5.03 -20.28 1.47
CA GLY A 202 6.35 -20.89 1.60
C GLY A 202 7.25 -20.70 0.39
N ILE A 203 6.79 -20.00 -0.65
CA ILE A 203 7.60 -19.72 -1.84
C ILE A 203 8.74 -18.81 -1.48
N GLU A 204 9.93 -19.14 -1.95
CA GLU A 204 11.15 -18.40 -1.67
C GLU A 204 12.09 -18.35 -2.87
N THR A 205 12.91 -17.31 -2.91
CA THR A 205 13.99 -17.18 -3.90
C THR A 205 15.17 -16.46 -3.28
N GLY A 206 16.37 -16.85 -3.69
CA GLY A 206 17.61 -16.16 -3.32
C GLY A 206 17.90 -14.93 -4.17
N ASN A 207 17.17 -14.72 -5.27
CA ASN A 207 17.39 -13.58 -6.17
C ASN A 207 16.63 -12.35 -5.71
N VAL A 208 17.12 -11.72 -4.64
CA VAL A 208 16.48 -10.57 -4.02
C VAL A 208 16.42 -9.37 -4.97
N ASP A 209 17.50 -9.14 -5.72
CA ASP A 209 17.55 -7.99 -6.65
C ASP A 209 16.48 -8.09 -7.73
N ALA A 210 16.24 -9.29 -8.26
CA ALA A 210 15.18 -9.48 -9.25
C ALA A 210 13.79 -9.19 -8.66
N VAL A 211 13.53 -9.65 -7.44
CA VAL A 211 12.26 -9.39 -6.76
C VAL A 211 12.04 -7.90 -6.57
N LEU A 212 13.03 -7.18 -6.06
CA LEU A 212 12.96 -5.74 -5.86
C LEU A 212 12.88 -4.97 -7.19
N ASP A 213 13.30 -5.58 -8.28
CA ASP A 213 13.14 -5.04 -9.63
C ASP A 213 11.80 -5.40 -10.28
N GLY A 214 10.88 -5.98 -9.54
CA GLY A 214 9.52 -6.25 -9.98
C GLY A 214 9.22 -7.69 -10.39
N GLU A 215 10.10 -8.65 -10.14
CA GLU A 215 9.87 -10.07 -10.44
C GLU A 215 9.01 -10.71 -9.35
N LEU A 216 7.71 -10.41 -9.34
CA LEU A 216 6.77 -10.84 -8.30
C LEU A 216 5.83 -11.97 -8.72
N GLU A 217 5.80 -12.35 -10.00
CA GLU A 217 4.79 -13.25 -10.55
C GLU A 217 4.72 -14.58 -9.79
N GLU A 218 5.85 -15.15 -9.45
CA GLU A 218 5.92 -16.41 -8.70
C GLU A 218 5.25 -16.31 -7.32
N PHE A 219 5.47 -15.20 -6.63
CA PHE A 219 4.86 -14.96 -5.31
C PHE A 219 3.37 -14.71 -5.42
N VAL A 220 2.93 -13.93 -6.38
CA VAL A 220 1.52 -13.62 -6.63
C VAL A 220 0.74 -14.89 -6.96
N ILE A 221 1.19 -15.64 -7.95
CA ILE A 221 0.54 -16.88 -8.38
C ILE A 221 0.62 -17.93 -7.27
N GLY A 222 1.75 -18.05 -6.61
CA GLY A 222 1.95 -19.02 -5.53
C GLY A 222 1.02 -18.77 -4.35
N TYR A 223 0.77 -17.52 -4.00
CA TYR A 223 -0.19 -17.18 -2.97
C TYR A 223 -1.60 -17.66 -3.34
N HIS A 224 -2.04 -17.38 -4.55
CA HIS A 224 -3.39 -17.76 -4.99
C HIS A 224 -3.56 -19.28 -5.05
N LYS A 225 -2.55 -20.00 -5.50
CA LYS A 225 -2.55 -21.48 -5.45
C LYS A 225 -2.61 -22.01 -4.03
N TRP A 226 -1.81 -21.44 -3.14
CA TRP A 226 -1.82 -21.80 -1.73
C TRP A 226 -3.20 -21.56 -1.11
N ARG A 227 -3.81 -20.42 -1.38
CA ARG A 227 -5.12 -20.06 -0.82
C ARG A 227 -6.22 -21.02 -1.27
N VAL A 228 -6.22 -21.45 -2.52
CA VAL A 228 -7.20 -22.42 -3.04
C VAL A 228 -7.03 -23.79 -2.39
N SER A 229 -5.82 -24.14 -1.94
CA SER A 229 -5.52 -25.43 -1.30
C SER A 229 -5.88 -25.49 0.19
N GLN A 230 -6.30 -24.39 0.81
CA GLN A 230 -6.70 -24.31 2.23
C GLN A 230 -8.21 -24.66 2.45
#